data_6013439f06fce27d2a36a7c3138217e8
#
_entry.id   6013439f06fce27d2a36a7c3138217e8
#
_cell.length_a   1.000
_cell.length_b   1.000
_cell.length_c   1.000
_cell.angle_alpha   90.00
_cell.angle_beta   90.00
_cell.angle_gamma   90.00
#
_symmetry.space_group_name_H-M   'P 1'
#
loop_
_entity.id
_entity.type
_entity.pdbx_description
1 polymer ?
#
loop_
_entity_poly.entity_id
_entity_poly.type
_entity_poly.pdbx_seq_one_letter_code
_entity_poly.pdbx_strand_id
1 'polypeptide(L)'
;LNNIRENRFDENTLHTLNQRYIPNFKPNDKAGYITLTTHNYQAQQINNRKLQELPGPAYTYKAEIKDDFPAYSYPTDEVLELKQDAQVMFVKNDSSGERRYYNGKIGRIVFISPSKIIVSDELGNDITVDRETWTNVKYTIDENTKDITETIAGSFSQYPLKTAWAITIHKSQGLTFEHAIIDASAAFSHGQVYVALSRCKTLEGMVLSSPITRNAMISDEKILSYTSSLSERQPCEDQLRQAQQQYYLRLATELFDFNPVQQKLQYTSYAAYTHLQKLYPELSNQYPRVRDYFRSDIVEVGERFCQQLTRMISSTNLYGTDAVSYTHLRA
;
A
#
# COMPACT_ATOMS: atom_id res chain seq x y z
N LEU A 1 -4.39 21.06 9.64
CA LEU A 1 -3.96 20.31 8.44
C LEU A 1 -5.07 20.22 7.37
N ASN A 2 -6.35 20.00 7.73
CA ASN A 2 -7.45 19.97 6.77
C ASN A 2 -7.56 21.26 5.96
N ASN A 3 -7.42 22.42 6.61
CA ASN A 3 -7.43 23.72 5.91
C ASN A 3 -6.32 23.81 4.85
N ILE A 4 -5.14 23.22 5.14
CA ILE A 4 -4.02 23.16 4.20
C ILE A 4 -4.36 22.25 3.01
N ARG A 5 -4.89 21.07 3.27
CA ARG A 5 -5.27 20.10 2.24
C ARG A 5 -6.32 20.67 1.29
N GLU A 6 -7.27 21.44 1.83
CA GLU A 6 -8.38 22.00 1.08
C GLU A 6 -8.09 23.40 0.51
N ASN A 7 -6.82 23.83 0.60
CA ASN A 7 -6.36 25.15 0.17
C ASN A 7 -7.16 26.32 0.80
N ARG A 8 -7.67 26.12 2.02
CA ARG A 8 -8.40 27.11 2.81
C ARG A 8 -7.46 27.72 3.83
N PHE A 9 -6.53 28.58 3.37
CA PHE A 9 -5.58 29.29 4.23
C PHE A 9 -6.13 30.61 4.68
N ASP A 10 -6.33 30.74 5.97
CA ASP A 10 -6.48 32.03 6.63
C ASP A 10 -5.17 32.45 7.32
N GLU A 11 -5.06 33.72 7.66
CA GLU A 11 -3.91 34.26 8.36
C GLU A 11 -3.72 33.60 9.74
N ASN A 12 -4.80 33.14 10.36
CA ASN A 12 -4.77 32.49 11.65
C ASN A 12 -4.12 31.11 11.59
N THR A 13 -4.43 30.32 10.56
CA THR A 13 -3.78 29.01 10.30
C THR A 13 -2.27 29.19 10.05
N LEU A 14 -1.90 30.19 9.26
CA LEU A 14 -0.51 30.48 8.96
C LEU A 14 0.25 30.96 10.21
N HIS A 15 -0.38 31.82 11.02
CA HIS A 15 0.17 32.30 12.29
C HIS A 15 0.39 31.14 13.26
N THR A 16 -0.60 30.25 13.41
CA THR A 16 -0.51 29.08 14.30
C THR A 16 0.64 28.15 13.91
N LEU A 17 0.81 27.87 12.62
CA LEU A 17 1.93 27.06 12.13
C LEU A 17 3.27 27.74 12.39
N ASN A 18 3.37 29.03 12.10
CA ASN A 18 4.61 29.78 12.23
C ASN A 18 5.01 30.05 13.71
N GLN A 19 4.13 29.82 14.68
CA GLN A 19 4.51 29.76 16.11
C GLN A 19 5.49 28.58 16.38
N ARG A 20 5.55 27.58 15.48
CA ARG A 20 6.50 26.45 15.57
C ARG A 20 7.84 26.76 14.88
N TYR A 21 8.03 27.95 14.32
CA TYR A 21 9.30 28.39 13.76
C TYR A 21 10.29 28.71 14.87
N ILE A 22 11.35 27.94 14.94
CA ILE A 22 12.45 28.15 15.90
C ILE A 22 13.75 28.21 15.10
N PRO A 23 14.32 29.41 14.91
CA PRO A 23 15.53 29.57 14.14
C PRO A 23 16.71 28.87 14.84
N ASN A 24 17.55 28.20 14.03
CA ASN A 24 18.76 27.49 14.51
C ASN A 24 18.45 26.45 15.63
N PHE A 25 17.29 25.84 15.59
CA PHE A 25 16.93 24.81 16.55
C PHE A 25 17.94 23.67 16.55
N LYS A 26 18.47 23.37 17.73
CA LYS A 26 19.37 22.24 17.95
C LYS A 26 18.65 21.24 18.84
N PRO A 27 18.19 20.12 18.29
CA PRO A 27 17.52 19.10 19.08
C PRO A 27 18.48 18.49 20.12
N ASN A 28 17.93 18.09 21.25
CA ASN A 28 18.64 17.19 22.13
C ASN A 28 18.78 15.83 21.38
N ASP A 29 19.99 15.30 21.33
CA ASP A 29 20.27 14.05 20.63
C ASP A 29 19.47 12.84 21.16
N LYS A 30 18.90 12.92 22.36
CA LYS A 30 18.04 11.87 22.93
C LYS A 30 16.55 12.03 22.59
N ALA A 31 16.16 13.15 22.00
CA ALA A 31 14.74 13.46 21.76
C ALA A 31 14.19 12.88 20.45
N GLY A 32 14.96 12.12 19.68
CA GLY A 32 14.48 11.40 18.49
C GLY A 32 14.02 12.29 17.33
N TYR A 33 14.46 13.57 17.27
CA TYR A 33 14.08 14.46 16.16
C TYR A 33 14.60 13.95 14.82
N ILE A 34 13.73 13.94 13.81
CA ILE A 34 14.10 13.69 12.42
C ILE A 34 13.92 14.95 11.57
N THR A 35 14.92 15.26 10.73
CA THR A 35 14.83 16.40 9.81
C THR A 35 14.21 15.96 8.48
N LEU A 36 13.11 16.58 8.10
CA LEU A 36 12.45 16.35 6.80
C LEU A 36 12.99 17.35 5.78
N THR A 37 13.67 16.83 4.76
CA THR A 37 14.30 17.61 3.69
C THR A 37 13.58 17.39 2.37
N THR A 38 13.77 18.31 1.43
CA THR A 38 13.22 18.21 0.08
C THR A 38 14.06 17.33 -0.85
N HIS A 39 15.38 17.24 -0.62
CA HIS A 39 16.32 16.57 -1.50
C HIS A 39 17.11 15.44 -0.81
N ASN A 40 17.36 14.35 -1.53
CA ASN A 40 18.11 13.19 -1.00
C ASN A 40 19.52 13.58 -0.55
N TYR A 41 20.22 14.43 -1.31
CA TYR A 41 21.60 14.83 -0.98
C TYR A 41 21.68 15.57 0.36
N GLN A 42 20.69 16.40 0.69
CA GLN A 42 20.62 17.12 1.97
C GLN A 42 20.45 16.15 3.14
N ALA A 43 19.52 15.20 3.02
CA ALA A 43 19.33 14.16 4.03
C ALA A 43 20.60 13.34 4.22
N GLN A 44 21.26 12.95 3.14
CA GLN A 44 22.50 12.18 3.19
C GLN A 44 23.65 12.97 3.83
N GLN A 45 23.81 14.26 3.49
CA GLN A 45 24.81 15.12 4.14
C GLN A 45 24.59 15.23 5.65
N ILE A 46 23.35 15.44 6.09
CA ILE A 46 23.03 15.52 7.52
C ILE A 46 23.36 14.19 8.21
N ASN A 47 22.93 13.08 7.65
CA ASN A 47 23.15 11.75 8.22
C ASN A 47 24.64 11.41 8.29
N ASN A 48 25.41 11.62 7.22
CA ASN A 48 26.84 11.37 7.17
C ASN A 48 27.59 12.24 8.18
N ARG A 49 27.30 13.54 8.23
CA ARG A 49 27.92 14.45 9.18
C ARG A 49 27.65 14.02 10.64
N LYS A 50 26.41 13.73 10.96
CA LYS A 50 26.00 13.28 12.30
C LYS A 50 26.66 11.96 12.68
N LEU A 51 26.77 11.03 11.74
CA LEU A 51 27.46 9.76 11.98
C LEU A 51 28.96 9.98 12.22
N GLN A 52 29.60 10.88 11.48
CA GLN A 52 31.02 11.22 11.67
C GLN A 52 31.28 11.92 13.00
N GLU A 53 30.40 12.78 13.46
CA GLU A 53 30.48 13.52 14.73
C GLU A 53 30.41 12.56 15.95
N LEU A 54 29.86 11.36 15.80
CA LEU A 54 29.79 10.38 16.89
C LEU A 54 31.18 9.79 17.20
N PRO A 55 31.53 9.68 18.48
CA PRO A 55 32.77 9.04 18.91
C PRO A 55 32.75 7.53 18.64
N GLY A 56 33.96 6.91 18.68
CA GLY A 56 34.12 5.46 18.60
C GLY A 56 34.23 4.92 17.16
N PRO A 57 34.46 3.61 17.05
CA PRO A 57 34.66 2.94 15.78
C PRO A 57 33.35 2.80 15.00
N ALA A 58 33.46 2.87 13.67
CA ALA A 58 32.35 2.51 12.77
C ALA A 58 32.36 0.99 12.53
N TYR A 59 31.17 0.41 12.51
CA TYR A 59 30.94 -0.97 12.14
C TYR A 59 30.26 -1.02 10.78
N THR A 60 30.77 -1.87 9.91
CA THR A 60 30.30 -2.02 8.54
C THR A 60 29.65 -3.38 8.36
N TYR A 61 28.43 -3.38 7.86
CA TYR A 61 27.66 -4.59 7.57
C TYR A 61 27.35 -4.65 6.09
N LYS A 62 27.84 -5.69 5.42
CA LYS A 62 27.58 -5.91 4.00
C LYS A 62 26.32 -6.74 3.82
N ALA A 63 25.47 -6.32 2.87
CA ALA A 63 24.29 -7.09 2.49
C ALA A 63 24.68 -8.40 1.78
N GLU A 64 23.86 -9.42 1.94
CA GLU A 64 23.90 -10.63 1.13
C GLU A 64 22.87 -10.51 0.02
N ILE A 65 23.35 -10.46 -1.20
CA ILE A 65 22.50 -10.32 -2.39
C ILE A 65 22.61 -11.63 -3.19
N LYS A 66 21.47 -12.22 -3.51
CA LYS A 66 21.39 -13.45 -4.30
C LYS A 66 20.50 -13.22 -5.52
N ASP A 67 20.95 -13.76 -6.64
CA ASP A 67 20.23 -13.75 -7.90
C ASP A 67 19.87 -12.33 -8.39
N ASP A 68 18.73 -12.15 -9.06
CA ASP A 68 18.34 -10.87 -9.67
C ASP A 68 17.63 -9.97 -8.66
N PHE A 69 18.40 -9.18 -7.91
CA PHE A 69 17.87 -8.10 -7.07
C PHE A 69 18.51 -6.77 -7.48
N PRO A 70 17.82 -5.91 -8.23
CA PRO A 70 18.42 -4.71 -8.82
C PRO A 70 18.75 -3.65 -7.77
N ALA A 71 19.90 -2.96 -7.94
CA ALA A 71 20.42 -2.00 -6.98
C ALA A 71 19.47 -0.82 -6.67
N TYR A 72 18.66 -0.38 -7.66
CA TYR A 72 17.68 0.69 -7.44
C TYR A 72 16.53 0.29 -6.50
N SER A 73 16.35 -1.01 -6.25
CA SER A 73 15.31 -1.57 -5.37
C SER A 73 15.84 -1.89 -3.97
N TYR A 74 17.09 -1.60 -3.65
CA TYR A 74 17.64 -1.90 -2.33
C TYR A 74 16.86 -1.17 -1.23
N PRO A 75 16.30 -1.91 -0.27
CA PRO A 75 15.50 -1.31 0.79
C PRO A 75 16.34 -0.52 1.79
N THR A 76 17.61 -0.91 1.96
CA THR A 76 18.63 -0.22 2.77
C THR A 76 19.97 -0.25 2.05
N ASP A 77 21.00 0.33 2.66
CA ASP A 77 22.32 0.44 2.05
C ASP A 77 22.96 -0.95 1.92
N GLU A 78 23.58 -1.24 0.77
CA GLU A 78 24.32 -2.48 0.55
C GLU A 78 25.46 -2.61 1.56
N VAL A 79 26.12 -1.49 1.81
CA VAL A 79 27.18 -1.37 2.83
C VAL A 79 26.66 -0.43 3.90
N LEU A 80 26.11 -1.00 4.96
CA LEU A 80 25.53 -0.24 6.07
C LEU A 80 26.62 0.07 7.10
N GLU A 81 26.93 1.38 7.26
CA GLU A 81 27.88 1.86 8.25
C GLU A 81 27.15 2.46 9.45
N LEU A 82 27.44 1.96 10.65
CA LEU A 82 26.79 2.36 11.89
C LEU A 82 27.82 2.55 13.01
N LYS A 83 27.46 3.39 13.98
CA LYS A 83 28.23 3.58 15.22
C LYS A 83 27.33 3.43 16.44
N GLN A 84 27.93 3.20 17.59
CA GLN A 84 27.21 3.32 18.85
C GLN A 84 26.64 4.73 18.99
N ASP A 85 25.51 4.85 19.64
CA ASP A 85 24.74 6.09 19.79
C ASP A 85 24.13 6.67 18.49
N ALA A 86 24.28 5.99 17.34
CA ALA A 86 23.65 6.44 16.12
C ALA A 86 22.13 6.36 16.21
N GLN A 87 21.47 7.42 15.73
CA GLN A 87 20.02 7.42 15.52
C GLN A 87 19.71 6.66 14.24
N VAL A 88 18.86 5.67 14.36
CA VAL A 88 18.46 4.80 13.26
C VAL A 88 16.94 4.70 13.15
N MET A 89 16.48 4.32 11.95
CA MET A 89 15.09 4.02 11.67
C MET A 89 14.99 2.59 11.11
N PHE A 90 13.99 1.87 11.57
CA PHE A 90 13.63 0.58 10.99
C PHE A 90 12.97 0.78 9.63
N VAL A 91 13.38 0.01 8.62
CA VAL A 91 12.88 0.10 7.24
C VAL A 91 12.02 -1.10 6.84
N LYS A 92 11.61 -1.89 7.82
CA LYS A 92 10.71 -3.05 7.67
C LYS A 92 9.90 -3.23 8.94
N ASN A 93 8.74 -3.87 8.85
CA ASN A 93 8.02 -4.34 10.03
C ASN A 93 8.68 -5.60 10.57
N ASP A 94 8.61 -5.80 11.88
CA ASP A 94 9.14 -7.00 12.54
C ASP A 94 8.45 -8.26 11.99
N SER A 95 9.24 -9.16 11.42
CA SER A 95 8.78 -10.43 10.85
C SER A 95 8.63 -11.55 11.88
N SER A 96 9.15 -11.36 13.13
CA SER A 96 9.11 -12.38 14.20
C SER A 96 7.71 -12.64 14.77
N GLY A 97 6.73 -11.74 14.50
CA GLY A 97 5.39 -11.78 15.07
C GLY A 97 5.28 -11.09 16.44
N GLU A 98 6.37 -10.74 17.10
CA GLU A 98 6.36 -10.02 18.39
C GLU A 98 6.04 -8.53 18.26
N ARG A 99 6.11 -7.99 17.04
CA ARG A 99 5.81 -6.57 16.72
C ARG A 99 6.68 -5.58 17.52
N ARG A 100 7.92 -5.91 17.77
CA ARG A 100 8.88 -5.07 18.53
C ARG A 100 9.15 -3.74 17.83
N TYR A 101 9.11 -3.75 16.49
CA TYR A 101 9.33 -2.56 15.67
C TYR A 101 8.44 -2.59 14.41
N TYR A 102 8.29 -1.41 13.80
CA TYR A 102 7.57 -1.19 12.56
C TYR A 102 8.38 -0.28 11.62
N ASN A 103 8.05 -0.29 10.34
CA ASN A 103 8.68 0.59 9.37
C ASN A 103 8.48 2.06 9.73
N GLY A 104 9.56 2.81 9.91
CA GLY A 104 9.56 4.20 10.35
C GLY A 104 9.79 4.39 11.84
N LYS A 105 9.84 3.33 12.66
CA LYS A 105 10.17 3.46 14.08
C LYS A 105 11.61 3.93 14.23
N ILE A 106 11.80 4.99 15.02
CA ILE A 106 13.12 5.55 15.34
C ILE A 106 13.63 4.94 16.62
N GLY A 107 14.93 4.75 16.70
CA GLY A 107 15.63 4.34 17.90
C GLY A 107 17.09 4.75 17.87
N ARG A 108 17.79 4.46 18.96
CA ARG A 108 19.21 4.73 19.13
C ARG A 108 19.96 3.41 19.35
N ILE A 109 21.10 3.26 18.72
CA ILE A 109 21.96 2.10 18.93
C ILE A 109 22.60 2.20 20.31
N VAL A 110 22.25 1.29 21.21
CA VAL A 110 22.80 1.22 22.58
C VAL A 110 23.92 0.18 22.70
N PHE A 111 23.95 -0.78 21.78
CA PHE A 111 25.04 -1.75 21.66
C PHE A 111 25.28 -2.13 20.21
N ILE A 112 26.52 -2.21 19.79
CA ILE A 112 26.92 -2.61 18.45
C ILE A 112 28.22 -3.45 18.48
N SER A 113 28.21 -4.52 17.72
CA SER A 113 29.35 -5.41 17.50
C SER A 113 29.26 -6.00 16.08
N PRO A 114 30.28 -6.68 15.56
CA PRO A 114 30.21 -7.29 14.22
C PRO A 114 29.03 -8.24 13.99
N SER A 115 28.48 -8.83 15.07
CA SER A 115 27.43 -9.85 14.99
C SER A 115 26.13 -9.48 15.68
N LYS A 116 26.07 -8.37 16.42
CA LYS A 116 24.88 -8.01 17.20
C LYS A 116 24.67 -6.50 17.24
N ILE A 117 23.42 -6.08 17.01
CA ILE A 117 22.96 -4.70 17.16
C ILE A 117 21.79 -4.68 18.13
N ILE A 118 21.82 -3.76 19.10
CA ILE A 118 20.68 -3.49 19.97
C ILE A 118 20.31 -2.03 19.81
N VAL A 119 19.04 -1.79 19.53
CA VAL A 119 18.43 -0.46 19.37
C VAL A 119 17.47 -0.23 20.51
N SER A 120 17.62 0.87 21.24
CA SER A 120 16.66 1.32 22.24
C SER A 120 15.66 2.27 21.59
N ASP A 121 14.37 2.07 21.84
CA ASP A 121 13.32 2.97 21.37
C ASP A 121 13.14 4.19 22.30
N GLU A 122 12.22 5.09 21.96
CA GLU A 122 11.93 6.31 22.74
C GLU A 122 11.39 6.01 24.16
N LEU A 123 10.83 4.82 24.36
CA LEU A 123 10.31 4.37 25.65
C LEU A 123 11.38 3.66 26.50
N GLY A 124 12.60 3.47 25.95
CA GLY A 124 13.69 2.77 26.61
C GLY A 124 13.63 1.25 26.48
N ASN A 125 12.81 0.72 25.57
CA ASN A 125 12.79 -0.72 25.29
C ASN A 125 13.94 -1.09 24.36
N ASP A 126 14.72 -2.07 24.75
CA ASP A 126 15.84 -2.58 23.97
C ASP A 126 15.39 -3.67 23.00
N ILE A 127 15.68 -3.45 21.73
CA ILE A 127 15.32 -4.33 20.63
C ILE A 127 16.60 -4.93 20.04
N THR A 128 16.78 -6.25 20.16
CA THR A 128 17.82 -6.94 19.41
C THR A 128 17.40 -7.01 17.95
N VAL A 129 18.26 -6.53 17.06
CA VAL A 129 17.95 -6.43 15.63
C VAL A 129 18.62 -7.59 14.91
N ASP A 130 17.81 -8.35 14.17
CA ASP A 130 18.29 -9.42 13.32
C ASP A 130 18.32 -8.97 11.86
N ARG A 131 19.04 -9.72 11.01
CA ARG A 131 18.99 -9.50 9.56
C ARG A 131 17.63 -9.90 9.02
N GLU A 132 17.12 -9.07 8.12
CA GLU A 132 15.87 -9.30 7.41
C GLU A 132 16.14 -9.56 5.93
N THR A 133 15.29 -10.38 5.33
CA THR A 133 15.39 -10.69 3.91
C THR A 133 14.22 -10.08 3.16
N TRP A 134 14.52 -9.43 2.04
CA TRP A 134 13.55 -8.95 1.05
C TRP A 134 13.68 -9.80 -0.20
N THR A 135 12.57 -10.12 -0.82
CA THR A 135 12.50 -10.92 -2.06
C THR A 135 12.07 -10.04 -3.23
N ASN A 136 12.75 -10.18 -4.35
CA ASN A 136 12.29 -9.65 -5.62
C ASN A 136 11.40 -10.70 -6.29
N VAL A 137 10.11 -10.39 -6.44
CA VAL A 137 9.13 -11.31 -7.02
C VAL A 137 8.83 -10.90 -8.45
N LYS A 138 8.93 -11.84 -9.38
CA LYS A 138 8.45 -11.68 -10.76
C LYS A 138 7.13 -12.41 -10.93
N TYR A 139 6.18 -11.72 -11.53
CA TYR A 139 4.89 -12.28 -11.89
C TYR A 139 4.93 -12.73 -13.34
N THR A 140 4.60 -14.00 -13.57
CA THR A 140 4.47 -14.58 -14.92
C THR A 140 3.07 -15.15 -15.09
N ILE A 141 2.53 -15.04 -16.31
CA ILE A 141 1.25 -15.64 -16.65
C ILE A 141 1.54 -17.01 -17.24
N ASP A 142 1.01 -18.07 -16.63
CA ASP A 142 1.04 -19.40 -17.22
C ASP A 142 0.22 -19.40 -18.53
N GLU A 143 0.85 -19.75 -19.63
CA GLU A 143 0.20 -19.69 -20.95
C GLU A 143 -0.97 -20.66 -21.09
N ASN A 144 -0.98 -21.76 -20.32
CA ASN A 144 -1.99 -22.81 -20.41
C ASN A 144 -3.18 -22.51 -19.48
N THR A 145 -2.92 -22.15 -18.22
CA THR A 145 -3.97 -21.93 -17.21
C THR A 145 -4.43 -20.49 -17.14
N LYS A 146 -3.64 -19.53 -17.67
CA LYS A 146 -3.83 -18.07 -17.54
C LYS A 146 -3.74 -17.59 -16.10
N ASP A 147 -3.24 -18.43 -15.19
CA ASP A 147 -3.02 -18.05 -13.80
C ASP A 147 -1.75 -17.21 -13.66
N ILE A 148 -1.76 -16.29 -12.70
CA ILE A 148 -0.58 -15.51 -12.34
C ILE A 148 0.26 -16.36 -11.38
N THR A 149 1.47 -16.69 -11.78
CA THR A 149 2.44 -17.41 -10.95
C THR A 149 3.51 -16.45 -10.44
N GLU A 150 3.85 -16.58 -9.16
CA GLU A 150 4.90 -15.80 -8.50
C GLU A 150 6.19 -16.62 -8.47
N THR A 151 7.28 -16.01 -8.94
CA THR A 151 8.62 -16.61 -8.86
C THR A 151 9.57 -15.64 -8.16
N ILE A 152 10.33 -16.12 -7.18
CA ILE A 152 11.36 -15.34 -6.52
C ILE A 152 12.53 -15.22 -7.49
N ALA A 153 12.78 -13.99 -7.98
CA ALA A 153 13.86 -13.70 -8.92
C ALA A 153 15.18 -13.42 -8.21
N GLY A 154 15.14 -12.96 -6.95
CA GLY A 154 16.33 -12.69 -6.16
C GLY A 154 15.99 -12.28 -4.73
N SER A 155 17.02 -12.15 -3.90
CA SER A 155 16.86 -11.74 -2.50
C SER A 155 17.97 -10.80 -2.03
N PHE A 156 17.62 -9.93 -1.08
CA PHE A 156 18.51 -9.00 -0.41
C PHE A 156 18.39 -9.19 1.11
N SER A 157 19.47 -9.52 1.79
CA SER A 157 19.47 -9.74 3.25
C SER A 157 20.41 -8.76 3.94
N GLN A 158 19.87 -7.94 4.85
CA GLN A 158 20.60 -6.93 5.60
C GLN A 158 19.89 -6.63 6.94
N TYR A 159 20.55 -5.94 7.85
CA TYR A 159 19.88 -5.34 9.00
C TYR A 159 18.84 -4.32 8.50
N PRO A 160 17.58 -4.36 8.99
CA PRO A 160 16.50 -3.48 8.54
C PRO A 160 16.61 -2.05 9.10
N LEU A 161 17.80 -1.46 9.02
CA LEU A 161 18.14 -0.17 9.61
C LEU A 161 18.69 0.80 8.57
N LYS A 162 18.44 2.09 8.80
CA LYS A 162 19.11 3.22 8.17
C LYS A 162 19.43 4.28 9.20
N THR A 163 20.50 5.05 9.01
CA THR A 163 20.72 6.28 9.77
C THR A 163 19.59 7.27 9.52
N ALA A 164 19.06 7.90 10.54
CA ALA A 164 17.81 8.62 10.49
C ALA A 164 17.77 9.95 11.26
N TRP A 165 18.81 10.75 11.17
CA TRP A 165 18.73 12.16 11.59
C TRP A 165 18.00 13.02 10.56
N ALA A 166 18.03 12.58 9.28
CA ALA A 166 17.28 13.23 8.22
C ALA A 166 16.75 12.22 7.20
N ILE A 167 15.59 12.53 6.63
CA ILE A 167 14.94 11.78 5.54
C ILE A 167 14.26 12.78 4.60
N THR A 168 14.05 12.39 3.34
CA THR A 168 13.27 13.25 2.45
C THR A 168 11.78 13.17 2.72
N ILE A 169 11.07 14.26 2.45
CA ILE A 169 9.61 14.33 2.56
C ILE A 169 8.94 13.20 1.77
N HIS A 170 9.42 12.88 0.56
CA HIS A 170 8.88 11.77 -0.24
C HIS A 170 9.04 10.41 0.44
N LYS A 171 10.25 10.11 0.95
CA LYS A 171 10.51 8.84 1.64
C LYS A 171 9.82 8.74 2.98
N SER A 172 9.38 9.86 3.56
CA SER A 172 8.60 9.89 4.80
C SER A 172 7.09 9.63 4.58
N GLN A 173 6.64 9.50 3.34
CA GLN A 173 5.22 9.20 3.06
C GLN A 173 4.83 7.86 3.69
N GLY A 174 3.69 7.85 4.39
CA GLY A 174 3.23 6.68 5.15
C GLY A 174 3.86 6.50 6.53
N LEU A 175 4.91 7.27 6.87
CA LEU A 175 5.53 7.26 8.19
C LEU A 175 4.94 8.35 9.08
N THR A 176 5.05 8.18 10.41
CA THR A 176 4.63 9.16 11.40
C THR A 176 5.71 9.30 12.47
N PHE A 177 6.04 10.53 12.83
CA PHE A 177 7.10 10.84 13.79
C PHE A 177 6.53 11.62 14.99
N GLU A 178 7.04 11.32 16.17
CA GLU A 178 6.72 12.09 17.38
C GLU A 178 7.33 13.50 17.30
N HIS A 179 8.58 13.60 16.81
CA HIS A 179 9.33 14.83 16.69
C HIS A 179 9.91 15.00 15.29
N ALA A 180 9.61 16.13 14.64
CA ALA A 180 10.12 16.44 13.30
C ALA A 180 10.58 17.89 13.17
N ILE A 181 11.72 18.10 12.50
CA ILE A 181 12.20 19.40 12.04
C ILE A 181 11.88 19.48 10.54
N ILE A 182 11.10 20.50 10.15
CA ILE A 182 10.64 20.65 8.77
C ILE A 182 11.26 21.88 8.14
N ASP A 183 11.99 21.70 7.05
CA ASP A 183 12.42 22.77 6.17
C ASP A 183 11.43 22.91 5.01
N ALA A 184 10.54 23.89 5.13
CA ALA A 184 9.53 24.18 4.13
C ALA A 184 9.97 25.22 3.08
N SER A 185 11.15 25.86 3.27
CA SER A 185 11.62 26.94 2.38
C SER A 185 11.99 26.45 0.97
N ALA A 186 12.43 25.19 0.86
CA ALA A 186 12.86 24.58 -0.38
C ALA A 186 11.79 23.68 -1.04
N ALA A 187 10.52 23.80 -0.62
CA ALA A 187 9.43 23.02 -1.24
C ALA A 187 9.19 23.52 -2.67
N PHE A 188 9.26 22.59 -3.64
CA PHE A 188 9.14 22.88 -5.07
C PHE A 188 7.98 22.14 -5.76
N SER A 189 7.28 21.26 -5.05
CA SER A 189 6.22 20.41 -5.61
C SER A 189 4.89 20.65 -4.90
N HIS A 190 3.80 20.48 -5.66
CA HIS A 190 2.44 20.55 -5.15
C HIS A 190 2.25 19.61 -3.93
N GLY A 191 1.63 20.11 -2.87
CA GLY A 191 1.31 19.35 -1.66
C GLY A 191 2.50 18.95 -0.79
N GLN A 192 3.74 19.23 -1.17
CA GLN A 192 4.94 18.79 -0.44
C GLN A 192 4.98 19.30 1.01
N VAL A 193 4.59 20.56 1.23
CA VAL A 193 4.49 21.13 2.58
C VAL A 193 3.44 20.40 3.40
N TYR A 194 2.25 20.15 2.83
CA TYR A 194 1.21 19.36 3.49
C TYR A 194 1.71 17.97 3.90
N VAL A 195 2.41 17.28 2.99
CA VAL A 195 2.98 15.96 3.28
C VAL A 195 3.96 16.04 4.44
N ALA A 196 4.86 17.03 4.47
CA ALA A 196 5.81 17.22 5.56
C ALA A 196 5.12 17.48 6.90
N LEU A 197 4.18 18.43 6.93
CA LEU A 197 3.43 18.77 8.14
C LEU A 197 2.60 17.59 8.67
N SER A 198 2.05 16.78 7.76
CA SER A 198 1.27 15.59 8.13
C SER A 198 2.11 14.41 8.64
N ARG A 199 3.44 14.50 8.60
CA ARG A 199 4.32 13.45 9.16
C ARG A 199 4.46 13.54 10.67
N CYS A 200 4.22 14.70 11.26
CA CYS A 200 4.32 14.87 12.69
C CYS A 200 3.00 14.52 13.38
N LYS A 201 3.06 13.76 14.45
CA LYS A 201 1.89 13.27 15.19
C LYS A 201 1.14 14.43 15.86
N THR A 202 1.85 15.38 16.43
CA THR A 202 1.30 16.54 17.12
C THR A 202 1.94 17.84 16.63
N LEU A 203 1.26 18.96 16.87
CA LEU A 203 1.81 20.28 16.56
C LEU A 203 3.02 20.61 17.46
N GLU A 204 3.01 20.15 18.70
CA GLU A 204 4.04 20.38 19.71
C GLU A 204 5.36 19.69 19.34
N GLY A 205 5.29 18.51 18.74
CA GLY A 205 6.46 17.76 18.26
C GLY A 205 7.09 18.33 16.99
N MET A 206 6.41 19.30 16.36
CA MET A 206 6.87 19.92 15.12
C MET A 206 7.75 21.14 15.40
N VAL A 207 8.85 21.26 14.67
CA VAL A 207 9.68 22.47 14.60
C VAL A 207 9.85 22.86 13.13
N LEU A 208 9.61 24.11 12.80
CA LEU A 208 9.90 24.67 11.49
C LEU A 208 11.29 25.33 11.52
N SER A 209 12.16 24.95 10.61
CA SER A 209 13.48 25.58 10.46
C SER A 209 13.43 26.87 9.63
N SER A 210 12.35 27.05 8.86
CA SER A 210 12.02 28.26 8.12
C SER A 210 10.53 28.56 8.22
N PRO A 211 10.12 29.86 8.20
CA PRO A 211 8.71 30.20 8.24
C PRO A 211 7.99 29.73 6.98
N ILE A 212 6.77 29.27 7.15
CA ILE A 212 5.92 28.90 6.01
C ILE A 212 5.31 30.18 5.43
N THR A 213 5.44 30.36 4.14
CA THR A 213 4.82 31.45 3.38
C THR A 213 3.65 30.94 2.55
N ARG A 214 2.73 31.83 2.15
CA ARG A 214 1.63 31.45 1.24
C ARG A 214 2.15 30.85 -0.07
N ASN A 215 3.26 31.36 -0.59
CA ASN A 215 3.87 30.89 -1.84
C ASN A 215 4.48 29.48 -1.74
N ALA A 216 4.80 29.02 -0.52
CA ALA A 216 5.28 27.64 -0.30
C ALA A 216 4.15 26.60 -0.39
N MET A 217 2.90 27.06 -0.33
CA MET A 217 1.71 26.22 -0.39
C MET A 217 1.24 26.08 -1.84
N ILE A 218 1.96 25.27 -2.60
CA ILE A 218 1.64 25.03 -3.99
C ILE A 218 0.54 23.96 -4.06
N SER A 219 -0.64 24.31 -4.61
CA SER A 219 -1.76 23.41 -4.84
C SER A 219 -2.02 23.22 -6.33
N ASP A 220 -2.42 22.03 -6.72
CA ASP A 220 -2.82 21.74 -8.09
C ASP A 220 -4.31 22.07 -8.28
N GLU A 221 -4.60 23.01 -9.19
CA GLU A 221 -5.98 23.46 -9.49
C GLU A 221 -6.87 22.32 -10.00
N LYS A 222 -6.30 21.34 -10.71
CA LYS A 222 -7.07 20.19 -11.20
C LYS A 222 -7.51 19.29 -10.03
N ILE A 223 -6.62 19.10 -9.04
CA ILE A 223 -6.95 18.34 -7.84
C ILE A 223 -7.99 19.08 -7.01
N LEU A 224 -7.87 20.40 -6.86
CA LEU A 224 -8.83 21.19 -6.12
C LEU A 224 -10.22 21.18 -6.78
N SER A 225 -10.29 21.36 -8.10
CA SER A 225 -11.55 21.31 -8.85
C SER A 225 -12.19 19.91 -8.79
N TYR A 226 -11.39 18.86 -8.89
CA TYR A 226 -11.88 17.49 -8.72
C TYR A 226 -12.41 17.26 -7.31
N THR A 227 -11.66 17.65 -6.27
CA THR A 227 -12.08 17.45 -4.88
C THR A 227 -13.35 18.24 -4.54
N SER A 228 -13.49 19.48 -5.02
CA SER A 228 -14.74 20.25 -4.84
C SER A 228 -15.91 19.59 -5.55
N SER A 229 -15.71 19.06 -6.78
CA SER A 229 -16.75 18.33 -7.50
C SER A 229 -17.19 17.04 -6.80
N LEU A 230 -16.29 16.38 -6.06
CA LEU A 230 -16.63 15.21 -5.26
C LEU A 230 -17.53 15.56 -4.07
N SER A 231 -17.29 16.68 -3.41
CA SER A 231 -18.13 17.11 -2.29
C SER A 231 -19.57 17.43 -2.71
N GLU A 232 -19.76 17.89 -3.97
CA GLU A 232 -21.08 18.10 -4.58
C GLU A 232 -21.75 16.78 -5.03
N ARG A 233 -20.96 15.73 -5.27
CA ARG A 233 -21.38 14.40 -5.74
C ARG A 233 -21.34 13.35 -4.64
N GLN A 234 -21.47 13.72 -3.38
CA GLN A 234 -21.53 12.73 -2.31
C GLN A 234 -22.67 11.75 -2.59
N PRO A 235 -22.39 10.42 -2.61
CA PRO A 235 -23.43 9.43 -2.84
C PRO A 235 -24.48 9.53 -1.75
N CYS A 236 -25.73 9.70 -2.17
CA CYS A 236 -26.86 9.68 -1.23
C CYS A 236 -27.23 8.23 -0.88
N GLU A 237 -28.05 8.06 0.16
CA GLU A 237 -28.53 6.72 0.57
C GLU A 237 -29.22 5.97 -0.57
N ASP A 238 -29.94 6.66 -1.44
CA ASP A 238 -30.63 6.05 -2.57
C ASP A 238 -29.64 5.47 -3.59
N GLN A 239 -28.53 6.15 -3.86
CA GLN A 239 -27.48 5.63 -4.73
C GLN A 239 -26.80 4.40 -4.09
N LEU A 240 -26.58 4.41 -2.78
CA LEU A 240 -26.06 3.26 -2.07
C LEU A 240 -27.02 2.07 -2.17
N ARG A 241 -28.31 2.28 -1.95
CA ARG A 241 -29.35 1.26 -2.10
C ARG A 241 -29.40 0.70 -3.52
N GLN A 242 -29.36 1.56 -4.53
CA GLN A 242 -29.30 1.12 -5.93
C GLN A 242 -28.04 0.28 -6.22
N ALA A 243 -26.88 0.70 -5.73
CA ALA A 243 -25.65 -0.05 -5.90
C ALA A 243 -25.69 -1.42 -5.20
N GLN A 244 -26.26 -1.49 -3.99
CA GLN A 244 -26.50 -2.75 -3.28
C GLN A 244 -27.44 -3.66 -4.06
N GLN A 245 -28.53 -3.13 -4.58
CA GLN A 245 -29.48 -3.88 -5.39
C GLN A 245 -28.82 -4.48 -6.64
N GLN A 246 -28.05 -3.68 -7.37
CA GLN A 246 -27.31 -4.14 -8.53
C GLN A 246 -26.27 -5.22 -8.17
N TYR A 247 -25.61 -5.05 -7.04
CA TYR A 247 -24.62 -6.02 -6.55
C TYR A 247 -25.28 -7.37 -6.23
N TYR A 248 -26.40 -7.38 -5.49
CA TYR A 248 -27.12 -8.62 -5.18
C TYR A 248 -27.72 -9.26 -6.43
N LEU A 249 -28.25 -8.46 -7.37
CA LEU A 249 -28.72 -8.98 -8.64
C LEU A 249 -27.60 -9.67 -9.42
N ARG A 250 -26.41 -9.05 -9.46
CA ARG A 250 -25.23 -9.64 -10.10
C ARG A 250 -24.85 -10.96 -9.46
N LEU A 251 -24.73 -11.01 -8.14
CA LEU A 251 -24.41 -12.24 -7.43
C LEU A 251 -25.45 -13.36 -7.68
N ALA A 252 -26.74 -13.01 -7.69
CA ALA A 252 -27.80 -13.97 -7.97
C ALA A 252 -27.76 -14.49 -9.41
N THR A 253 -27.49 -13.62 -10.39
CA THR A 253 -27.37 -14.03 -11.80
C THR A 253 -26.10 -14.81 -12.10
N GLU A 254 -24.99 -14.54 -11.43
CA GLU A 254 -23.73 -15.31 -11.54
C GLU A 254 -23.92 -16.79 -11.16
N LEU A 255 -24.82 -17.10 -10.21
CA LEU A 255 -25.11 -18.49 -9.82
C LEU A 255 -25.75 -19.31 -10.96
N PHE A 256 -26.38 -18.69 -11.94
CA PHE A 256 -27.06 -19.32 -13.06
C PHE A 256 -26.38 -19.05 -14.40
N ASP A 257 -25.14 -18.51 -14.39
CA ASP A 257 -24.31 -18.39 -15.57
C ASP A 257 -23.58 -19.72 -15.86
N PHE A 258 -24.17 -20.50 -16.72
CA PHE A 258 -23.63 -21.78 -17.17
C PHE A 258 -22.77 -21.68 -18.45
N ASN A 259 -22.52 -20.46 -18.97
CA ASN A 259 -21.70 -20.23 -20.15
C ASN A 259 -20.27 -20.78 -20.03
N PRO A 260 -19.56 -20.66 -18.88
CA PRO A 260 -18.22 -21.25 -18.72
C PRO A 260 -18.21 -22.78 -18.87
N VAL A 261 -19.27 -23.44 -18.36
CA VAL A 261 -19.42 -24.90 -18.49
C VAL A 261 -19.73 -25.27 -19.93
N GLN A 262 -20.60 -24.51 -20.60
CA GLN A 262 -20.94 -24.70 -22.01
C GLN A 262 -19.69 -24.59 -22.92
N GLN A 263 -18.85 -23.59 -22.67
CA GLN A 263 -17.59 -23.43 -23.42
C GLN A 263 -16.65 -24.65 -23.24
N LYS A 264 -16.48 -25.12 -22.01
CA LYS A 264 -15.69 -26.32 -21.74
C LYS A 264 -16.29 -27.56 -22.42
N LEU A 265 -17.60 -27.70 -22.41
CA LEU A 265 -18.30 -28.79 -23.08
C LEU A 265 -18.12 -28.75 -24.59
N GLN A 266 -18.15 -27.55 -25.21
CA GLN A 266 -17.85 -27.37 -26.63
C GLN A 266 -16.41 -27.80 -26.97
N TYR A 267 -15.44 -27.36 -26.16
CA TYR A 267 -14.03 -27.78 -26.34
C TYR A 267 -13.87 -29.27 -26.19
N THR A 268 -14.46 -29.88 -25.17
CA THR A 268 -14.41 -31.34 -24.95
C THR A 268 -15.06 -32.10 -26.08
N SER A 269 -16.18 -31.62 -26.62
CA SER A 269 -16.85 -32.23 -27.77
C SER A 269 -15.97 -32.19 -29.02
N TYR A 270 -15.28 -31.08 -29.27
CA TYR A 270 -14.35 -30.94 -30.38
C TYR A 270 -13.14 -31.86 -30.23
N ALA A 271 -12.55 -31.92 -29.03
CA ALA A 271 -11.42 -32.81 -28.74
C ALA A 271 -11.81 -34.31 -28.89
N ALA A 272 -12.99 -34.70 -28.39
CA ALA A 272 -13.51 -36.03 -28.53
C ALA A 272 -13.71 -36.41 -30.02
N TYR A 273 -14.29 -35.52 -30.81
CA TYR A 273 -14.44 -35.73 -32.25
C TYR A 273 -13.07 -35.90 -32.95
N THR A 274 -12.11 -35.04 -32.65
CA THR A 274 -10.79 -35.03 -33.30
C THR A 274 -9.97 -36.28 -32.97
N HIS A 275 -9.99 -36.71 -31.72
CA HIS A 275 -9.07 -37.78 -31.24
C HIS A 275 -9.74 -39.13 -31.06
N LEU A 276 -11.05 -39.21 -30.81
CA LEU A 276 -11.73 -40.46 -30.47
C LEU A 276 -12.60 -41.02 -31.61
N GLN A 277 -12.92 -40.23 -32.63
CA GLN A 277 -13.84 -40.63 -33.69
C GLN A 277 -13.44 -41.91 -34.40
N LYS A 278 -12.14 -42.14 -34.63
CA LYS A 278 -11.63 -43.33 -35.29
C LYS A 278 -11.66 -44.58 -34.42
N LEU A 279 -11.50 -44.44 -33.11
CA LEU A 279 -11.42 -45.54 -32.15
C LEU A 279 -12.78 -45.84 -31.52
N TYR A 280 -13.58 -44.83 -31.26
CA TYR A 280 -14.85 -44.89 -30.54
C TYR A 280 -15.91 -43.98 -31.20
N PRO A 281 -16.38 -44.33 -32.43
CA PRO A 281 -17.29 -43.46 -33.18
C PRO A 281 -18.63 -43.20 -32.46
N GLU A 282 -19.16 -44.20 -31.75
CA GLU A 282 -20.42 -44.03 -31.00
C GLU A 282 -20.28 -43.05 -29.87
N LEU A 283 -19.19 -43.11 -29.11
CA LEU A 283 -18.90 -42.17 -28.03
C LEU A 283 -18.73 -40.74 -28.57
N SER A 284 -17.96 -40.61 -29.66
CA SER A 284 -17.75 -39.29 -30.30
C SER A 284 -19.06 -38.67 -30.77
N ASN A 285 -20.03 -39.44 -31.24
CA ASN A 285 -21.32 -38.94 -31.68
C ASN A 285 -22.28 -38.60 -30.52
N GLN A 286 -22.00 -39.05 -29.30
CA GLN A 286 -22.81 -38.69 -28.12
C GLN A 286 -22.51 -37.25 -27.61
N TYR A 287 -21.27 -36.79 -27.70
CA TYR A 287 -20.88 -35.48 -27.19
C TYR A 287 -21.69 -34.30 -27.79
N PRO A 288 -21.95 -34.23 -29.11
CA PRO A 288 -22.80 -33.20 -29.67
C PRO A 288 -24.22 -33.21 -29.06
N ARG A 289 -24.79 -34.39 -28.83
CA ARG A 289 -26.12 -34.50 -28.21
C ARG A 289 -26.15 -34.01 -26.79
N VAL A 290 -25.14 -34.39 -25.99
CA VAL A 290 -25.01 -33.91 -24.61
C VAL A 290 -24.85 -32.36 -24.57
N ARG A 291 -24.05 -31.82 -25.47
CA ARG A 291 -23.89 -30.36 -25.62
C ARG A 291 -25.22 -29.66 -25.92
N ASP A 292 -25.99 -30.23 -26.88
CA ASP A 292 -27.25 -29.62 -27.30
C ASP A 292 -28.31 -29.73 -26.20
N TYR A 293 -28.39 -30.83 -25.45
CA TYR A 293 -29.22 -30.96 -24.27
C TYR A 293 -28.78 -29.99 -23.15
N PHE A 294 -27.49 -29.89 -22.89
CA PHE A 294 -26.98 -28.96 -21.88
C PHE A 294 -27.36 -27.51 -22.22
N ARG A 295 -27.31 -27.15 -23.50
CA ARG A 295 -27.71 -25.82 -23.96
C ARG A 295 -29.21 -25.59 -23.73
N SER A 296 -30.07 -26.51 -24.22
CA SER A 296 -31.53 -26.32 -24.17
C SER A 296 -32.10 -26.41 -22.75
N ASP A 297 -31.61 -27.38 -21.96
CA ASP A 297 -32.24 -27.76 -20.70
C ASP A 297 -31.61 -27.07 -19.50
N ILE A 298 -30.38 -26.51 -19.65
CA ILE A 298 -29.67 -25.86 -18.56
C ILE A 298 -29.35 -24.39 -18.88
N VAL A 299 -28.63 -24.11 -19.97
CA VAL A 299 -28.21 -22.73 -20.25
C VAL A 299 -29.39 -21.83 -20.55
N GLU A 300 -30.25 -22.22 -21.51
CA GLU A 300 -31.41 -21.40 -21.89
C GLU A 300 -32.45 -21.29 -20.76
N VAL A 301 -32.55 -22.31 -19.89
CA VAL A 301 -33.38 -22.25 -18.67
C VAL A 301 -32.78 -21.26 -17.66
N GLY A 302 -31.46 -21.32 -17.44
CA GLY A 302 -30.74 -20.39 -16.58
C GLY A 302 -30.87 -18.93 -17.04
N GLU A 303 -30.70 -18.68 -18.35
CA GLU A 303 -30.88 -17.35 -18.93
C GLU A 303 -32.30 -16.80 -18.76
N ARG A 304 -33.32 -17.62 -19.00
CA ARG A 304 -34.73 -17.23 -18.74
C ARG A 304 -34.97 -16.93 -17.26
N PHE A 305 -34.39 -17.73 -16.38
CA PHE A 305 -34.50 -17.50 -14.93
C PHE A 305 -33.79 -16.21 -14.51
N CYS A 306 -32.60 -15.92 -15.03
CA CYS A 306 -31.90 -14.65 -14.80
C CYS A 306 -32.71 -13.45 -15.25
N GLN A 307 -33.40 -13.53 -16.41
CA GLN A 307 -34.30 -12.48 -16.88
C GLN A 307 -35.50 -12.28 -15.93
N GLN A 308 -36.04 -13.38 -15.39
CA GLN A 308 -37.13 -13.33 -14.43
C GLN A 308 -36.67 -12.72 -13.10
N LEU A 309 -35.53 -13.13 -12.57
CA LEU A 309 -34.90 -12.54 -11.38
C LEU A 309 -34.69 -11.04 -11.53
N THR A 310 -34.16 -10.62 -12.67
CA THR A 310 -33.93 -9.20 -12.95
C THR A 310 -35.22 -8.40 -12.87
N ARG A 311 -36.33 -8.92 -13.45
CA ARG A 311 -37.64 -8.27 -13.37
C ARG A 311 -38.18 -8.23 -11.94
N MET A 312 -38.05 -9.32 -11.19
CA MET A 312 -38.53 -9.42 -9.80
C MET A 312 -37.79 -8.45 -8.90
N ILE A 313 -36.45 -8.42 -8.95
CA ILE A 313 -35.62 -7.55 -8.12
C ILE A 313 -35.81 -6.09 -8.49
N SER A 314 -36.00 -5.77 -9.77
CA SER A 314 -36.24 -4.37 -10.23
C SER A 314 -37.62 -3.85 -9.83
N SER A 315 -38.59 -4.74 -9.59
CA SER A 315 -39.96 -4.36 -9.23
C SER A 315 -40.23 -4.33 -7.72
N THR A 316 -39.30 -4.86 -6.90
CA THR A 316 -39.46 -4.97 -5.43
C THR A 316 -38.48 -4.07 -4.70
N ASN A 317 -38.97 -3.29 -3.74
CA ASN A 317 -38.15 -2.50 -2.81
C ASN A 317 -37.58 -3.38 -1.65
N LEU A 318 -37.63 -4.70 -1.77
CA LEU A 318 -37.27 -5.66 -0.73
C LEU A 318 -35.79 -6.05 -0.82
N TYR A 319 -35.03 -5.61 0.17
CA TYR A 319 -33.64 -5.98 0.36
C TYR A 319 -33.52 -7.12 1.37
N GLY A 320 -33.27 -8.29 0.88
CA GLY A 320 -32.45 -9.35 1.48
C GLY A 320 -32.80 -9.94 2.85
N THR A 321 -33.83 -9.48 3.57
CA THR A 321 -34.12 -9.97 4.94
C THR A 321 -35.52 -10.49 5.13
N ASP A 322 -36.42 -10.40 4.14
CA ASP A 322 -37.77 -10.90 4.32
C ASP A 322 -37.97 -12.31 3.73
N ALA A 323 -38.63 -13.15 4.54
CA ALA A 323 -38.97 -14.53 4.22
C ALA A 323 -39.75 -14.75 2.91
N VAL A 324 -40.23 -13.69 2.29
CA VAL A 324 -40.96 -13.68 0.99
C VAL A 324 -40.02 -14.00 -0.18
N SER A 325 -38.75 -13.65 -0.11
CA SER A 325 -37.79 -14.00 -1.16
C SER A 325 -37.48 -15.51 -1.20
N TYR A 326 -37.64 -16.21 -0.09
CA TYR A 326 -37.41 -17.66 -0.01
C TYR A 326 -38.56 -18.49 -0.63
N THR A 327 -39.76 -17.97 -0.63
CA THR A 327 -40.96 -18.70 -1.16
C THR A 327 -41.06 -18.58 -2.68
N HIS A 328 -40.58 -17.47 -3.30
CA HIS A 328 -40.57 -17.31 -4.74
C HIS A 328 -39.44 -18.03 -5.46
N LEU A 329 -38.37 -18.42 -4.77
CA LEU A 329 -37.28 -19.22 -5.32
C LEU A 329 -37.59 -20.73 -5.34
N ARG A 330 -38.70 -21.18 -4.72
CA ARG A 330 -39.14 -22.58 -4.68
C ARG A 330 -40.26 -22.93 -5.69
N ALA A 331 -40.81 -21.96 -6.37
CA ALA A 331 -41.82 -22.15 -7.44
C ALA A 331 -41.14 -22.02 -8.83
#